data_f29395e5536047e34f51878d118b1398
#
_entry.id   f29395e5536047e34f51878d118b1398
#
_cell.length_a   1.000
_cell.length_b   1.000
_cell.length_c   1.000
_cell.angle_alpha   90.00
_cell.angle_beta   90.00
_cell.angle_gamma   90.00
#
_symmetry.space_group_name_H-M   'P 1'
#
loop_
_entity.id
_entity.type
_entity.pdbx_description
1 polymer ?
#
loop_
_entity_poly.entity_id
_entity_poly.type
_entity_poly.pdbx_seq_one_letter_code
_entity_poly.pdbx_strand_id
1 'polypeptide(L)'
;MRAAYLDTSFLLAILFDEPGAAGLRRTLGRYERVFSSDLLTAETLSTAVRERLEVGAVMTALETVALVLPHRSLDREMQEVLAQGYLRGADVWHVACALFLADAARAELAFLSRDAAQRRVARRLGFRAP
;
A
#
# COMPACT_ATOMS: atom_id res chain seq x y z
N MET A 1 -0.93 -6.63 -17.84
CA MET A 1 0.10 -6.47 -16.79
C MET A 1 -0.58 -6.47 -15.43
N ARG A 2 -0.09 -7.26 -14.50
CA ARG A 2 -0.66 -7.34 -13.17
C ARG A 2 0.04 -6.33 -12.26
N ALA A 3 -0.73 -5.41 -11.70
CA ALA A 3 -0.23 -4.33 -10.86
C ALA A 3 -0.90 -4.32 -9.49
N ALA A 4 -0.16 -3.87 -8.48
CA ALA A 4 -0.66 -3.72 -7.13
C ALA A 4 -0.19 -2.41 -6.51
N TYR A 5 -1.02 -1.85 -5.64
CA TYR A 5 -0.63 -0.80 -4.70
C TYR A 5 -0.37 -1.44 -3.34
N LEU A 6 0.74 -1.09 -2.74
CA LEU A 6 1.23 -1.69 -1.49
C LEU A 6 1.05 -0.73 -0.33
N ASP A 7 0.24 -1.12 0.64
CA ASP A 7 0.15 -0.44 1.94
C ASP A 7 1.31 -0.86 2.83
N THR A 8 1.75 0.04 3.70
CA THR A 8 2.88 -0.18 4.59
C THR A 8 2.72 -1.43 5.46
N SER A 9 1.51 -1.70 5.96
CA SER A 9 1.23 -2.86 6.81
C SER A 9 1.61 -4.20 6.16
N PHE A 10 1.40 -4.31 4.86
CA PHE A 10 1.71 -5.52 4.11
C PHE A 10 3.23 -5.74 4.01
N LEU A 11 3.97 -4.69 3.67
CA LEU A 11 5.42 -4.74 3.58
C LEU A 11 6.07 -5.02 4.93
N LEU A 12 5.59 -4.34 5.99
CA LEU A 12 6.11 -4.56 7.34
C LEU A 12 5.91 -5.99 7.83
N ALA A 13 4.77 -6.60 7.53
CA ALA A 13 4.53 -8.01 7.89
C ALA A 13 5.56 -8.94 7.23
N ILE A 14 5.96 -8.65 6.00
CA ILE A 14 7.00 -9.41 5.30
C ILE A 14 8.38 -9.15 5.94
N LEU A 15 8.74 -7.89 6.17
CA LEU A 15 10.05 -7.51 6.71
C LEU A 15 10.27 -8.04 8.14
N PHE A 16 9.23 -8.09 8.95
CA PHE A 16 9.28 -8.62 10.31
C PHE A 16 9.07 -10.14 10.37
N ASP A 17 8.89 -10.80 9.23
CA ASP A 17 8.64 -12.23 9.16
C ASP A 17 7.48 -12.67 10.06
N GLU A 18 6.40 -11.90 10.06
CA GLU A 18 5.21 -12.20 10.85
C GLU A 18 4.55 -13.51 10.38
N PRO A 19 3.72 -14.15 11.23
CA PRO A 19 2.97 -15.33 10.81
C PRO A 19 2.23 -15.09 9.49
N GLY A 20 2.45 -15.96 8.50
CA GLY A 20 1.88 -15.82 7.16
C GLY A 20 2.74 -15.02 6.18
N ALA A 21 3.91 -14.52 6.57
CA ALA A 21 4.79 -13.73 5.70
C ALA A 21 5.15 -14.44 4.40
N ALA A 22 5.37 -15.76 4.42
CA ALA A 22 5.66 -16.53 3.20
C ALA A 22 4.52 -16.43 2.19
N GLY A 23 3.27 -16.49 2.64
CA GLY A 23 2.10 -16.32 1.80
C GLY A 23 2.00 -14.91 1.22
N LEU A 24 2.36 -13.90 2.02
CA LEU A 24 2.37 -12.51 1.57
C LEU A 24 3.45 -12.28 0.50
N ARG A 25 4.64 -12.88 0.67
CA ARG A 25 5.70 -12.82 -0.35
C ARG A 25 5.24 -13.45 -1.65
N ARG A 26 4.57 -14.59 -1.59
CA ARG A 26 4.01 -15.24 -2.79
C ARG A 26 2.96 -14.37 -3.47
N THR A 27 2.08 -13.77 -2.69
CA THR A 27 1.07 -12.84 -3.23
C THR A 27 1.74 -11.66 -3.93
N LEU A 28 2.70 -11.03 -3.26
CA LEU A 28 3.42 -9.88 -3.83
C LEU A 28 4.14 -10.26 -5.13
N GLY A 29 4.74 -11.44 -5.18
CA GLY A 29 5.47 -11.95 -6.35
C GLY A 29 4.58 -12.21 -7.58
N ARG A 30 3.27 -12.19 -7.44
CA ARG A 30 2.34 -12.34 -8.58
C ARG A 30 2.17 -11.08 -9.40
N TYR A 31 2.64 -9.95 -8.90
CA TYR A 31 2.46 -8.65 -9.55
C TYR A 31 3.74 -8.21 -10.25
N GLU A 32 3.61 -7.81 -11.50
CA GLU A 32 4.72 -7.34 -12.32
C GLU A 32 5.17 -5.93 -11.94
N ARG A 33 4.21 -5.12 -11.48
CA ARG A 33 4.46 -3.76 -11.04
C ARG A 33 3.83 -3.56 -9.66
N VAL A 34 4.63 -3.05 -8.74
CA VAL A 34 4.18 -2.71 -7.40
C VAL A 34 4.42 -1.24 -7.15
N PHE A 35 3.37 -0.55 -6.76
CA PHE A 35 3.37 0.89 -6.50
C PHE A 35 3.07 1.16 -5.03
N SER A 36 3.53 2.29 -4.55
CA SER A 36 3.08 2.87 -3.28
C SER A 36 3.34 4.38 -3.30
N SER A 37 3.01 5.07 -2.21
CA SER A 37 3.41 6.47 -2.03
C SER A 37 4.73 6.54 -1.27
N ASP A 38 5.34 7.72 -1.23
CA ASP A 38 6.54 7.95 -0.42
C ASP A 38 6.27 7.89 1.09
N LEU A 39 4.98 7.90 1.49
CA LEU A 39 4.60 7.60 2.87
C LEU A 39 5.03 6.17 3.26
N LEU A 40 5.00 5.22 2.33
CA LEU A 40 5.54 3.87 2.55
C LEU A 40 7.00 3.95 3.02
N THR A 41 7.81 4.74 2.34
CA THR A 41 9.22 4.90 2.68
C THR A 41 9.38 5.48 4.08
N ALA A 42 8.66 6.57 4.39
CA ALA A 42 8.74 7.21 5.70
C ALA A 42 8.30 6.27 6.83
N GLU A 43 7.17 5.60 6.67
CA GLU A 43 6.65 4.69 7.69
C GLU A 43 7.54 3.46 7.88
N THR A 44 8.05 2.89 6.79
CA THR A 44 8.90 1.70 6.85
C THR A 44 10.25 2.02 7.49
N LEU A 45 10.88 3.12 7.09
CA LEU A 45 12.16 3.54 7.68
C LEU A 45 12.01 3.90 9.16
N SER A 46 10.96 4.63 9.52
CA SER A 46 10.70 5.00 10.91
C SER A 46 10.52 3.75 11.78
N THR A 47 9.74 2.79 11.32
CA THR A 47 9.52 1.52 12.03
C THR A 47 10.81 0.70 12.11
N ALA A 48 11.60 0.65 11.02
CA ALA A 48 12.87 -0.06 11.00
C ALA A 48 13.84 0.48 12.05
N VAL A 49 13.94 1.79 12.19
CA VAL A 49 14.79 2.42 13.20
C VAL A 49 14.30 2.10 14.61
N ARG A 50 12.99 2.23 14.85
CA ARG A 50 12.39 1.92 16.15
C ARG A 50 12.64 0.47 16.57
N GLU A 51 12.49 -0.46 15.64
CA GLU A 51 12.60 -1.90 15.88
C GLU A 51 14.02 -2.45 15.62
N ARG A 52 14.96 -1.57 15.32
CA ARG A 52 16.37 -1.91 15.11
C ARG A 52 16.62 -2.89 13.96
N LEU A 53 15.83 -2.78 12.88
CA LEU A 53 16.11 -3.49 11.65
C LEU A 53 17.30 -2.87 10.93
N GLU A 54 17.97 -3.67 10.11
CA GLU A 54 19.08 -3.18 9.30
C GLU A 54 18.53 -2.32 8.15
N VAL A 55 18.88 -1.03 8.15
CA VAL A 55 18.30 -0.04 7.22
C VAL A 55 18.67 -0.35 5.77
N GLY A 56 19.86 -0.87 5.50
CA GLY A 56 20.28 -1.23 4.14
C GLY A 56 19.39 -2.30 3.51
N ALA A 57 19.01 -3.33 4.30
CA ALA A 57 18.10 -4.37 3.83
C ALA A 57 16.69 -3.81 3.54
N VAL A 58 16.23 -2.89 4.38
CA VAL A 58 14.95 -2.21 4.19
C VAL A 58 14.96 -1.37 2.91
N MET A 59 16.02 -0.60 2.68
CA MET A 59 16.17 0.20 1.46
C MET A 59 16.20 -0.67 0.20
N THR A 60 16.87 -1.83 0.26
CA THR A 60 16.87 -2.78 -0.86
C THR A 60 15.45 -3.27 -1.18
N ALA A 61 14.65 -3.58 -0.17
CA ALA A 61 13.24 -3.96 -0.38
C ALA A 61 12.43 -2.82 -0.98
N LEU A 62 12.62 -1.58 -0.53
CA LEU A 62 11.91 -0.40 -1.03
C LEU A 62 12.25 -0.08 -2.49
N GLU A 63 13.44 -0.41 -2.96
CA GLU A 63 13.86 -0.17 -4.35
C GLU A 63 12.99 -0.93 -5.36
N THR A 64 12.32 -1.99 -4.95
CA THR A 64 11.44 -2.76 -5.83
C THR A 64 10.06 -2.12 -6.04
N VAL A 65 9.76 -1.05 -5.30
CA VAL A 65 8.46 -0.38 -5.33
C VAL A 65 8.58 0.94 -6.10
N ALA A 66 7.69 1.15 -7.06
CA ALA A 66 7.59 2.42 -7.78
C ALA A 66 6.73 3.39 -6.97
N LEU A 67 7.22 4.61 -6.77
CA LEU A 67 6.51 5.61 -5.97
C LEU A 67 5.53 6.42 -6.81
N VAL A 68 4.31 6.55 -6.30
CA VAL A 68 3.30 7.47 -6.83
C VAL A 68 3.52 8.82 -6.15
N LEU A 69 3.83 9.83 -6.95
CA LEU A 69 4.02 11.20 -6.47
C LEU A 69 2.97 12.10 -7.13
N PRO A 70 1.81 12.28 -6.48
CA PRO A 70 0.74 13.07 -7.08
C PRO A 70 1.19 14.51 -7.34
N HIS A 71 0.84 15.04 -8.51
CA HIS A 71 1.19 16.38 -8.94
C HIS A 71 0.14 17.43 -8.54
N ARG A 72 -0.88 17.02 -7.79
CA ARG A 72 -1.98 17.87 -7.31
C ARG A 72 -2.47 17.37 -5.95
N SER A 73 -3.32 18.17 -5.32
CA SER A 73 -4.04 17.73 -4.13
C SER A 73 -4.99 16.57 -4.45
N LEU A 74 -5.12 15.63 -3.52
CA LEU A 74 -6.03 14.49 -3.62
C LEU A 74 -7.27 14.65 -2.73
N ASP A 75 -7.70 15.87 -2.50
CA ASP A 75 -8.85 16.17 -1.63
C ASP A 75 -10.10 15.40 -2.05
N ARG A 76 -10.36 15.33 -3.35
CA ARG A 76 -11.52 14.61 -3.88
C ARG A 76 -11.42 13.13 -3.61
N GLU A 77 -10.26 12.55 -3.88
CA GLU A 77 -10.00 11.12 -3.64
C GLU A 77 -10.12 10.78 -2.16
N MET A 78 -9.57 11.61 -1.28
CA MET A 78 -9.65 11.38 0.17
C MET A 78 -11.10 11.43 0.67
N GLN A 79 -11.91 12.35 0.15
CA GLN A 79 -13.34 12.41 0.48
C GLN A 79 -14.07 11.18 -0.03
N GLU A 80 -13.76 10.71 -1.25
CA GLU A 80 -14.35 9.49 -1.80
C GLU A 80 -14.01 8.28 -0.94
N VAL A 81 -12.78 8.16 -0.46
CA VAL A 81 -12.34 7.10 0.45
C VAL A 81 -13.16 7.12 1.73
N LEU A 82 -13.25 8.29 2.39
CA LEU A 82 -13.94 8.43 3.67
C LEU A 82 -15.46 8.24 3.54
N ALA A 83 -16.02 8.48 2.36
CA ALA A 83 -17.43 8.18 2.09
C ALA A 83 -17.74 6.67 2.14
N GLN A 84 -16.74 5.81 1.95
CA GLN A 84 -16.91 4.37 2.02
C GLN A 84 -16.72 3.80 3.43
N GLY A 85 -16.03 4.51 4.31
CA GLY A 85 -15.82 4.11 5.69
C GLY A 85 -14.69 4.90 6.32
N TYR A 86 -14.69 4.96 7.65
CA TYR A 86 -13.67 5.68 8.40
C TYR A 86 -12.32 4.95 8.33
N LEU A 87 -11.27 5.72 8.03
CA LEU A 87 -9.87 5.31 8.14
C LEU A 87 -9.08 6.46 8.77
N ARG A 88 -7.95 6.13 9.41
CA ARG A 88 -7.01 7.15 9.89
C ARG A 88 -6.32 7.82 8.71
N GLY A 89 -5.77 9.02 8.93
CA GLY A 89 -5.22 9.86 7.88
C GLY A 89 -4.19 9.19 6.97
N ALA A 90 -3.23 8.45 7.54
CA ALA A 90 -2.23 7.74 6.75
C ALA A 90 -2.85 6.67 5.85
N ASP A 91 -3.85 5.95 6.37
CA ASP A 91 -4.55 4.90 5.62
C ASP A 91 -5.42 5.50 4.51
N VAL A 92 -6.05 6.64 4.77
CA VAL A 92 -6.79 7.40 3.74
C VAL A 92 -5.86 7.81 2.60
N TRP A 93 -4.68 8.31 2.94
CA TRP A 93 -3.71 8.76 1.94
C TRP A 93 -3.28 7.62 1.02
N HIS A 94 -2.97 6.45 1.56
CA HIS A 94 -2.59 5.28 0.74
C HIS A 94 -3.70 4.91 -0.25
N VAL A 95 -4.95 4.83 0.21
CA VAL A 95 -6.07 4.49 -0.69
C VAL A 95 -6.30 5.59 -1.72
N ALA A 96 -6.18 6.87 -1.33
CA ALA A 96 -6.30 8.00 -2.24
C ALA A 96 -5.22 7.97 -3.33
N CYS A 97 -3.98 7.62 -2.99
CA CYS A 97 -2.91 7.44 -3.97
C CYS A 97 -3.21 6.29 -4.93
N ALA A 98 -3.78 5.20 -4.45
CA ALA A 98 -4.22 4.10 -5.31
C ALA A 98 -5.32 4.55 -6.27
N LEU A 99 -6.28 5.35 -5.81
CA LEU A 99 -7.32 5.94 -6.68
C LEU A 99 -6.70 6.83 -7.76
N PHE A 100 -5.78 7.68 -7.38
CA PHE A 100 -5.07 8.56 -8.31
C PHE A 100 -4.34 7.75 -9.40
N LEU A 101 -3.66 6.68 -9.01
CA LEU A 101 -2.93 5.82 -9.92
C LEU A 101 -3.86 5.04 -10.86
N ALA A 102 -4.93 4.47 -10.31
CA ALA A 102 -5.82 3.59 -11.06
C ALA A 102 -6.77 4.35 -11.99
N ASP A 103 -7.16 5.56 -11.59
CA ASP A 103 -8.17 6.36 -12.29
C ASP A 103 -9.42 5.50 -12.57
N ALA A 104 -9.76 5.25 -13.84
CA ALA A 104 -10.92 4.44 -14.22
C ALA A 104 -10.66 2.92 -14.18
N ALA A 105 -9.40 2.49 -14.06
CA ALA A 105 -9.00 1.08 -14.15
C ALA A 105 -8.86 0.41 -12.77
N ARG A 106 -9.77 0.70 -11.83
CA ARG A 106 -9.68 0.24 -10.43
C ARG A 106 -9.64 -1.28 -10.30
N ALA A 107 -10.38 -2.01 -11.11
CA ALA A 107 -10.42 -3.47 -11.06
C ALA A 107 -9.09 -4.12 -11.51
N GLU A 108 -8.25 -3.39 -12.20
CA GLU A 108 -6.96 -3.87 -12.68
C GLU A 108 -5.83 -3.65 -11.67
N LEU A 109 -6.07 -2.87 -10.63
CA LEU A 109 -5.11 -2.60 -9.57
C LEU A 109 -5.54 -3.32 -8.30
N ALA A 110 -4.68 -4.19 -7.78
CA ALA A 110 -4.91 -4.81 -6.47
C ALA A 110 -4.43 -3.86 -5.37
N PHE A 111 -5.13 -3.83 -4.24
CA PHE A 111 -4.73 -3.08 -3.07
C PHE A 111 -4.30 -4.07 -1.99
N LEU A 112 -3.01 -4.07 -1.66
CA LEU A 112 -2.41 -5.03 -0.74
C LEU A 112 -2.23 -4.41 0.63
N SER A 113 -3.00 -4.88 1.60
CA SER A 113 -2.98 -4.40 2.98
C SER A 113 -3.27 -5.53 3.95
N ARG A 114 -2.75 -5.38 5.17
CA ARG A 114 -3.07 -6.27 6.31
C ARG A 114 -4.21 -5.72 7.15
N ASP A 115 -4.60 -4.47 6.93
CA ASP A 115 -5.66 -3.82 7.69
C ASP A 115 -7.03 -4.17 7.11
N ALA A 116 -7.88 -4.80 7.92
CA ALA A 116 -9.19 -5.27 7.47
C ALA A 116 -10.12 -4.11 7.08
N ALA A 117 -10.08 -3.00 7.82
CA ALA A 117 -10.90 -1.83 7.51
C ALA A 117 -10.48 -1.20 6.16
N GLN A 118 -9.17 -1.10 5.94
CA GLN A 118 -8.63 -0.57 4.69
C GLN A 118 -8.96 -1.46 3.51
N ARG A 119 -8.85 -2.78 3.65
CA ARG A 119 -9.27 -3.72 2.59
C ARG A 119 -10.75 -3.59 2.26
N ARG A 120 -11.60 -3.43 3.28
CA ARG A 120 -13.05 -3.26 3.08
C ARG A 120 -13.35 -2.00 2.28
N VAL A 121 -12.73 -0.90 2.63
CA VAL A 121 -12.89 0.38 1.91
C VAL A 121 -12.39 0.25 0.47
N ALA A 122 -11.21 -0.36 0.28
CA ALA A 122 -10.65 -0.56 -1.06
C ALA A 122 -11.59 -1.39 -1.96
N ARG A 123 -12.18 -2.45 -1.42
CA ARG A 123 -13.15 -3.28 -2.17
C ARG A 123 -14.39 -2.48 -2.56
N ARG A 124 -14.91 -1.65 -1.66
CA ARG A 124 -16.07 -0.79 -1.94
C ARG A 124 -15.78 0.23 -3.03
N LEU A 125 -14.53 0.62 -3.18
CA LEU A 125 -14.07 1.53 -4.23
C LEU A 125 -13.82 0.84 -5.57
N GLY A 126 -13.87 -0.50 -5.62
CA GLY A 126 -13.71 -1.25 -6.85
C GLY A 126 -12.34 -1.92 -7.03
N PHE A 127 -11.43 -1.82 -6.05
CA PHE A 127 -10.16 -2.52 -6.07
C PHE A 127 -10.33 -4.00 -5.72
N ARG A 128 -9.45 -4.85 -6.25
CA ARG A 128 -9.24 -6.16 -5.67
C ARG A 128 -8.38 -5.99 -4.41
N ALA A 129 -8.79 -6.57 -3.30
CA ALA A 129 -8.06 -6.49 -2.03
C ALA A 129 -8.06 -7.88 -1.38
N PRO A 130 -7.15 -8.74 -1.81
CA PRO A 130 -7.05 -10.11 -1.29
C PRO A 130 -6.62 -10.16 0.18
#